data_ddbc6afaaaf3f4b449142b929f327ec9
#
_entry.id   ddbc6afaaaf3f4b449142b929f327ec9
#
_cell.length_a   1.000
_cell.length_b   1.000
_cell.length_c   1.000
_cell.angle_alpha   90.00
_cell.angle_beta   90.00
_cell.angle_gamma   90.00
#
_symmetry.space_group_name_H-M   'P 1'
#
loop_
_entity.id
_entity.type
_entity.pdbx_description
1 polymer ?
#
loop_
_entity_poly.entity_id
_entity_poly.type
_entity_poly.pdbx_seq_one_letter_code
_entity_poly.pdbx_strand_id
1 'polypeptide(L)'
;MDAEWGAGDLRPRSVAGEVAILLEREIRSGRFGPGERLPSERELATRLGVSRTSVRDAMQELTLKGLTDRRPGRGTVVVEHASPLEESLLSTMGAPERSLREVTDLRRAIEAAVAERAALRATKTDLASLAACLDRAHDRLPADESLRLDEEFHLLVARATQNPLLVTLVETTAEWLLDVRRRSHLTRAGRRASIAGHRDVLDAIAAGDAAAARLAMVAHVAEISQVIRAQGH
;
A
#
# COMPACT_ATOMS: atom_id res chain seq x y z
N MET A 1 -4.77 11.61 45.06
CA MET A 1 -3.96 10.37 45.16
C MET A 1 -3.12 10.36 43.92
N ASP A 2 -1.96 11.08 44.02
CA ASP A 2 -1.07 11.31 42.90
C ASP A 2 -0.18 10.09 42.75
N ALA A 3 -0.31 9.40 41.62
CA ALA A 3 0.58 8.32 41.27
C ALA A 3 1.91 8.93 40.77
N GLU A 4 2.90 9.01 41.65
CA GLU A 4 4.27 9.34 41.27
C GLU A 4 4.87 8.19 40.43
N TRP A 5 4.94 8.40 39.14
CA TRP A 5 5.72 7.55 38.25
C TRP A 5 7.20 7.91 38.41
N GLY A 6 7.94 7.08 39.14
CA GLY A 6 9.37 7.28 39.39
C GLY A 6 10.19 7.03 38.12
N ALA A 7 11.20 7.85 37.86
CA ALA A 7 12.17 7.71 36.76
C ALA A 7 12.94 6.37 36.74
N GLY A 8 12.66 5.43 37.65
CA GLY A 8 13.26 4.09 37.79
C GLY A 8 12.52 2.97 37.03
N ASP A 9 11.35 3.23 36.40
CA ASP A 9 10.55 2.17 35.74
C ASP A 9 10.98 1.83 34.31
N LEU A 10 11.94 2.56 33.75
CA LEU A 10 12.52 2.22 32.46
C LEU A 10 13.67 1.21 32.68
N ARG A 11 13.35 -0.08 32.61
CA ARG A 11 14.41 -1.12 32.61
C ARG A 11 15.24 -0.96 31.33
N PRO A 12 16.58 -1.04 31.42
CA PRO A 12 17.41 -1.14 30.23
C PRO A 12 16.91 -2.35 29.40
N ARG A 13 16.83 -2.20 28.10
CA ARG A 13 16.35 -3.26 27.20
C ARG A 13 17.15 -4.54 27.47
N SER A 14 16.45 -5.63 27.69
CA SER A 14 17.12 -6.93 27.88
C SER A 14 17.75 -7.37 26.56
N VAL A 15 18.81 -8.16 26.63
CA VAL A 15 19.44 -8.77 25.44
C VAL A 15 18.38 -9.50 24.57
N ALA A 16 17.39 -10.13 25.20
CA ALA A 16 16.27 -10.74 24.49
C ALA A 16 15.45 -9.72 23.70
N GLY A 17 15.16 -8.56 24.29
CA GLY A 17 14.43 -7.49 23.59
C GLY A 17 15.20 -6.91 22.40
N GLU A 18 16.53 -6.76 22.52
CA GLU A 18 17.36 -6.31 21.39
C GLU A 18 17.39 -7.34 20.25
N VAL A 19 17.48 -8.62 20.59
CA VAL A 19 17.41 -9.73 19.62
C VAL A 19 16.02 -9.76 18.95
N ALA A 20 14.95 -9.56 19.71
CA ALA A 20 13.59 -9.50 19.14
C ALA A 20 13.45 -8.36 18.13
N ILE A 21 13.92 -7.16 18.46
CA ILE A 21 13.91 -6.00 17.57
C ILE A 21 14.72 -6.25 16.29
N LEU A 22 15.91 -6.86 16.43
CA LEU A 22 16.74 -7.21 15.28
C LEU A 22 16.01 -8.18 14.35
N LEU A 23 15.48 -9.27 14.87
CA LEU A 23 14.77 -10.28 14.08
C LEU A 23 13.48 -9.71 13.46
N GLU A 24 12.73 -8.89 14.20
CA GLU A 24 11.56 -8.19 13.69
C GLU A 24 11.93 -7.31 12.48
N ARG A 25 13.01 -6.55 12.56
CA ARG A 25 13.51 -5.75 11.44
C ARG A 25 13.88 -6.60 10.22
N GLU A 26 14.54 -7.74 10.43
CA GLU A 26 14.92 -8.65 9.34
C GLU A 26 13.70 -9.29 8.67
N ILE A 27 12.65 -9.60 9.44
CA ILE A 27 11.35 -10.07 8.90
C ILE A 27 10.68 -8.96 8.10
N ARG A 28 10.56 -7.76 8.68
CA ARG A 28 9.90 -6.62 8.01
C ARG A 28 10.65 -6.12 6.77
N SER A 29 11.96 -6.31 6.70
CA SER A 29 12.74 -5.98 5.50
C SER A 29 12.62 -7.01 4.37
N GLY A 30 11.87 -8.10 4.60
CA GLY A 30 11.69 -9.18 3.63
C GLY A 30 12.87 -10.14 3.53
N ARG A 31 13.87 -10.05 4.42
CA ARG A 31 14.99 -11.00 4.46
C ARG A 31 14.54 -12.39 4.87
N PHE A 32 13.48 -12.48 5.64
CA PHE A 32 12.71 -13.69 5.90
C PHE A 32 11.27 -13.43 5.50
N GLY A 33 10.86 -14.02 4.38
CA GLY A 33 9.50 -13.86 3.85
C GLY A 33 8.46 -14.74 4.55
N PRO A 34 7.16 -14.49 4.31
CA PRO A 34 6.09 -15.33 4.81
C PRO A 34 6.28 -16.80 4.39
N GLY A 35 6.10 -17.71 5.35
CA GLY A 35 6.33 -19.14 5.14
C GLY A 35 7.79 -19.59 5.28
N GLU A 36 8.74 -18.68 5.33
CA GLU A 36 10.14 -19.01 5.52
C GLU A 36 10.44 -19.36 6.98
N ARG A 37 11.42 -20.23 7.14
CA ARG A 37 11.85 -20.69 8.45
C ARG A 37 12.99 -19.81 8.99
N LEU A 38 12.84 -19.28 10.21
CA LEU A 38 13.94 -18.65 10.91
C LEU A 38 15.03 -19.67 11.27
N PRO A 39 16.31 -19.24 11.34
CA PRO A 39 17.39 -20.07 11.85
C PRO A 39 17.06 -20.57 13.26
N SER A 40 17.60 -21.75 13.61
CA SER A 40 17.34 -22.35 14.92
C SER A 40 17.87 -21.49 16.07
N GLU A 41 17.30 -21.64 17.27
CA GLU A 41 17.77 -20.95 18.49
C GLU A 41 19.29 -21.10 18.69
N ARG A 42 19.84 -22.28 18.36
CA ARG A 42 21.29 -22.56 18.46
C ARG A 42 22.09 -21.74 17.45
N GLU A 43 21.63 -21.69 16.20
CA GLU A 43 22.30 -20.93 15.14
C GLU A 43 22.26 -19.44 15.41
N LEU A 44 21.11 -18.91 15.83
CA LEU A 44 20.97 -17.49 16.18
C LEU A 44 21.83 -17.13 17.38
N ALA A 45 21.83 -17.95 18.43
CA ALA A 45 22.68 -17.74 19.60
C ALA A 45 24.16 -17.67 19.21
N THR A 46 24.62 -18.58 18.33
CA THR A 46 26.00 -18.57 17.85
C THR A 46 26.32 -17.36 16.99
N ARG A 47 25.41 -17.00 16.05
CA ARG A 47 25.62 -15.87 15.12
C ARG A 47 25.62 -14.51 15.83
N LEU A 48 24.76 -14.37 16.85
CA LEU A 48 24.56 -13.11 17.57
C LEU A 48 25.44 -12.98 18.82
N GLY A 49 26.14 -14.05 19.20
CA GLY A 49 27.01 -14.04 20.41
C GLY A 49 26.21 -13.91 21.71
N VAL A 50 24.97 -14.41 21.78
CA VAL A 50 24.08 -14.30 22.94
C VAL A 50 23.68 -15.68 23.48
N SER A 51 23.05 -15.71 24.66
CA SER A 51 22.58 -16.96 25.25
C SER A 51 21.39 -17.54 24.46
N ARG A 52 21.25 -18.87 24.43
CA ARG A 52 20.10 -19.56 23.83
C ARG A 52 18.79 -19.16 24.51
N THR A 53 18.82 -18.85 25.80
CA THR A 53 17.65 -18.36 26.55
C THR A 53 17.20 -17.03 26.02
N SER A 54 18.14 -16.07 25.83
CA SER A 54 17.80 -14.75 25.25
C SER A 54 17.18 -14.86 23.86
N VAL A 55 17.69 -15.78 23.01
CA VAL A 55 17.10 -16.03 21.69
C VAL A 55 15.71 -16.65 21.80
N ARG A 56 15.51 -17.60 22.72
CA ARG A 56 14.21 -18.23 22.94
C ARG A 56 13.15 -17.22 23.38
N ASP A 57 13.51 -16.35 24.32
CA ASP A 57 12.63 -15.31 24.84
C ASP A 57 12.29 -14.30 23.72
N ALA A 58 13.27 -13.92 22.90
CA ALA A 58 13.08 -13.08 21.73
C ALA A 58 12.12 -13.73 20.71
N MET A 59 12.31 -15.02 20.39
CA MET A 59 11.43 -15.74 19.47
C MET A 59 10.01 -15.91 20.03
N GLN A 60 9.87 -16.03 21.35
CA GLN A 60 8.56 -16.04 22.00
C GLN A 60 7.87 -14.68 21.89
N GLU A 61 8.61 -13.59 22.05
CA GLU A 61 8.10 -12.24 21.84
C GLU A 61 7.60 -12.04 20.41
N LEU A 62 8.35 -12.49 19.39
CA LEU A 62 7.92 -12.45 18.00
C LEU A 62 6.64 -13.27 17.75
N THR A 63 6.50 -14.41 18.44
CA THR A 63 5.28 -15.23 18.35
C THR A 63 4.10 -14.53 19.02
N LEU A 64 4.30 -13.87 20.18
CA LEU A 64 3.28 -13.07 20.85
C LEU A 64 2.86 -11.84 20.00
N LYS A 65 3.79 -11.26 19.25
CA LYS A 65 3.52 -10.22 18.25
C LYS A 65 2.91 -10.78 16.98
N GLY A 66 2.72 -12.12 16.91
CA GLY A 66 2.16 -12.85 15.77
C GLY A 66 3.03 -12.80 14.51
N LEU A 67 4.28 -12.34 14.54
CA LEU A 67 5.21 -12.31 13.41
C LEU A 67 5.73 -13.70 13.03
N THR A 68 5.64 -14.65 13.96
CA THR A 68 6.10 -16.02 13.75
C THR A 68 5.13 -17.04 14.36
N ASP A 69 5.12 -18.25 13.80
CA ASP A 69 4.39 -19.40 14.32
C ASP A 69 5.38 -20.54 14.63
N ARG A 70 5.24 -21.15 15.80
CA ARG A 70 6.09 -22.25 16.24
C ARG A 70 5.36 -23.58 16.00
N ARG A 71 5.86 -24.35 15.04
CA ARG A 71 5.27 -25.66 14.69
C ARG A 71 6.16 -26.81 15.13
N PRO A 72 5.61 -27.81 15.86
CA PRO A 72 6.37 -29.02 16.20
C PRO A 72 6.95 -29.66 14.94
N GLY A 73 8.27 -29.96 14.97
CA GLY A 73 8.99 -30.56 13.84
C GLY A 73 9.33 -29.60 12.68
N ARG A 74 8.69 -28.43 12.57
CA ARG A 74 8.95 -27.44 11.51
C ARG A 74 9.77 -26.23 11.97
N GLY A 75 9.98 -26.07 13.28
CA GLY A 75 10.66 -24.90 13.84
C GLY A 75 9.79 -23.65 13.88
N THR A 76 10.41 -22.49 13.89
CA THR A 76 9.73 -21.18 13.88
C THR A 76 9.66 -20.66 12.45
N VAL A 77 8.47 -20.40 11.98
CA VAL A 77 8.16 -19.95 10.61
C VAL A 77 7.59 -18.54 10.66
N VAL A 78 8.01 -17.67 9.76
CA VAL A 78 7.43 -16.34 9.58
C VAL A 78 6.00 -16.48 9.08
N VAL A 79 5.06 -15.80 9.72
CA VAL A 79 3.67 -15.74 9.27
C VAL A 79 3.44 -14.49 8.45
N GLU A 80 2.49 -14.56 7.54
CA GLU A 80 2.03 -13.38 6.81
C GLU A 80 1.41 -12.41 7.81
N HIS A 81 2.00 -11.24 7.91
CA HIS A 81 1.59 -10.25 8.90
C HIS A 81 1.45 -8.90 8.24
N ALA A 82 0.29 -8.30 8.43
CA ALA A 82 0.15 -6.88 8.20
C ALA A 82 1.05 -6.12 9.21
N SER A 83 1.71 -5.07 8.80
CA SER A 83 2.43 -4.21 9.73
C SER A 83 1.44 -3.60 10.74
N PRO A 84 1.86 -3.19 11.96
CA PRO A 84 0.96 -2.48 12.89
C PRO A 84 0.29 -1.25 12.27
N LEU A 85 0.96 -0.64 11.30
CA LEU A 85 0.38 0.42 10.49
C LEU A 85 -0.69 -0.14 9.56
N GLU A 86 -0.41 -1.26 8.87
CA GLU A 86 -1.40 -1.96 8.04
C GLU A 86 -2.56 -2.48 8.88
N GLU A 87 -2.32 -3.07 10.05
CA GLU A 87 -3.39 -3.50 10.99
C GLU A 87 -4.20 -2.31 11.49
N SER A 88 -3.56 -1.21 11.88
CA SER A 88 -4.24 0.02 12.27
C SER A 88 -5.00 0.63 11.10
N LEU A 89 -4.40 0.66 9.96
CA LEU A 89 -5.04 1.06 8.72
C LEU A 89 -6.17 0.08 8.36
N LEU A 90 -5.96 -1.22 8.38
CA LEU A 90 -6.98 -2.23 8.14
C LEU A 90 -8.11 -2.20 9.18
N SER A 91 -7.84 -1.96 10.45
CA SER A 91 -8.87 -1.81 11.49
C SER A 91 -9.68 -0.52 11.31
N THR A 92 -8.98 0.58 11.01
CA THR A 92 -9.64 1.84 10.61
C THR A 92 -10.39 1.66 9.29
N MET A 93 -9.96 0.72 8.47
CA MET A 93 -10.37 0.45 7.11
C MET A 93 -11.34 -0.74 6.99
N GLY A 94 -11.44 -1.58 8.01
CA GLY A 94 -12.41 -2.67 8.13
C GLY A 94 -13.81 -2.22 8.52
N ALA A 95 -14.06 -0.90 8.66
CA ALA A 95 -15.41 -0.38 8.72
C ALA A 95 -16.14 -0.70 7.40
N PRO A 96 -17.27 -1.43 7.44
CA PRO A 96 -17.92 -2.00 6.26
C PRO A 96 -18.43 -0.96 5.24
N GLU A 97 -18.40 0.31 5.55
CA GLU A 97 -18.83 1.38 4.63
C GLU A 97 -17.91 2.59 4.78
N ARG A 98 -16.83 2.63 4.01
CA ARG A 98 -16.17 3.91 3.81
C ARG A 98 -17.07 4.83 3.05
N SER A 99 -17.21 6.02 3.59
CA SER A 99 -17.94 7.02 2.83
C SER A 99 -17.18 7.30 1.52
N LEU A 100 -17.91 7.36 0.43
CA LEU A 100 -17.36 7.80 -0.87
C LEU A 100 -16.55 9.09 -0.73
N ARG A 101 -16.87 9.92 0.27
CA ARG A 101 -16.16 11.15 0.60
C ARG A 101 -14.73 10.88 1.08
N GLU A 102 -14.55 10.00 2.05
CA GLU A 102 -13.22 9.69 2.61
C GLU A 102 -12.29 9.10 1.55
N VAL A 103 -12.81 8.18 0.73
CA VAL A 103 -12.05 7.62 -0.40
C VAL A 103 -11.72 8.69 -1.42
N THR A 104 -12.64 9.59 -1.74
CA THR A 104 -12.40 10.69 -2.69
C THR A 104 -11.34 11.65 -2.16
N ASP A 105 -11.38 11.98 -0.87
CA ASP A 105 -10.40 12.87 -0.23
C ASP A 105 -9.00 12.24 -0.21
N LEU A 106 -8.91 10.94 0.08
CA LEU A 106 -7.66 10.18 0.02
C LEU A 106 -7.07 10.16 -1.40
N ARG A 107 -7.89 9.83 -2.40
CA ARG A 107 -7.49 9.84 -3.82
C ARG A 107 -6.96 11.20 -4.25
N ARG A 108 -7.67 12.28 -3.92
CA ARG A 108 -7.23 13.64 -4.23
C ARG A 108 -5.89 13.99 -3.60
N ALA A 109 -5.67 13.57 -2.35
CA ALA A 109 -4.41 13.84 -1.64
C ALA A 109 -3.22 13.11 -2.26
N ILE A 110 -3.39 11.83 -2.62
CA ILE A 110 -2.30 10.98 -3.10
C ILE A 110 -2.16 11.07 -4.61
N GLU A 111 -3.21 10.75 -5.38
CA GLU A 111 -3.11 10.56 -6.83
C GLU A 111 -2.82 11.88 -7.56
N ALA A 112 -3.33 13.02 -7.07
CA ALA A 112 -3.02 14.33 -7.65
C ALA A 112 -1.53 14.71 -7.46
N ALA A 113 -0.96 14.43 -6.27
CA ALA A 113 0.46 14.66 -6.04
C ALA A 113 1.35 13.71 -6.85
N VAL A 114 0.90 12.47 -7.05
CA VAL A 114 1.59 11.47 -7.89
C VAL A 114 1.58 11.93 -9.36
N ALA A 115 0.45 12.37 -9.91
CA ALA A 115 0.35 12.88 -11.29
C ALA A 115 1.25 14.12 -11.51
N GLU A 116 1.28 15.05 -10.55
CA GLU A 116 2.20 16.19 -10.56
C GLU A 116 3.66 15.77 -10.67
N ARG A 117 4.08 14.77 -9.89
CA ARG A 117 5.44 14.23 -9.91
C ARG A 117 5.75 13.45 -11.18
N ALA A 118 4.78 12.72 -11.71
CA ALA A 118 4.91 12.01 -12.98
C ALA A 118 5.19 12.99 -14.13
N ALA A 119 4.49 14.12 -14.21
CA ALA A 119 4.73 15.13 -15.24
C ALA A 119 6.17 15.68 -15.23
N LEU A 120 6.81 15.76 -14.06
CA LEU A 120 8.18 16.23 -13.93
C LEU A 120 9.25 15.19 -14.28
N ARG A 121 8.91 13.88 -14.32
CA ARG A 121 9.90 12.80 -14.33
C ARG A 121 9.63 11.69 -15.33
N ALA A 122 8.45 11.69 -15.96
CA ALA A 122 8.08 10.65 -16.93
C ALA A 122 9.11 10.55 -18.06
N THR A 123 9.55 9.34 -18.34
CA THR A 123 10.38 9.03 -19.50
C THR A 123 9.52 8.79 -20.72
N LYS A 124 10.12 8.77 -21.91
CA LYS A 124 9.42 8.39 -23.14
C LYS A 124 8.81 6.99 -23.07
N THR A 125 9.46 6.08 -22.35
CA THR A 125 8.96 4.70 -22.13
C THR A 125 7.72 4.72 -21.24
N ASP A 126 7.69 5.54 -20.18
CA ASP A 126 6.53 5.67 -19.32
C ASP A 126 5.32 6.23 -20.09
N LEU A 127 5.54 7.28 -20.90
CA LEU A 127 4.48 7.85 -21.74
C LEU A 127 3.95 6.83 -22.75
N ALA A 128 4.81 6.05 -23.38
CA ALA A 128 4.39 4.99 -24.30
C ALA A 128 3.56 3.91 -23.58
N SER A 129 3.95 3.54 -22.34
CA SER A 129 3.22 2.56 -21.54
C SER A 129 1.84 3.07 -21.13
N LEU A 130 1.74 4.33 -20.71
CA LEU A 130 0.47 4.99 -20.40
C LEU A 130 -0.46 5.07 -21.62
N ALA A 131 0.07 5.47 -22.78
CA ALA A 131 -0.69 5.51 -24.01
C ALA A 131 -1.19 4.11 -24.41
N ALA A 132 -0.33 3.10 -24.40
CA ALA A 132 -0.69 1.72 -24.70
C ALA A 132 -1.75 1.14 -23.75
N CYS A 133 -1.76 1.53 -22.48
CA CYS A 133 -2.81 1.19 -21.54
C CYS A 133 -4.15 1.82 -21.96
N LEU A 134 -4.18 3.10 -22.32
CA LEU A 134 -5.38 3.80 -22.71
C LEU A 134 -5.91 3.37 -24.09
N ASP A 135 -5.05 2.94 -25.00
CA ASP A 135 -5.47 2.43 -26.33
C ASP A 135 -6.29 1.13 -26.21
N ARG A 136 -6.09 0.36 -25.13
CA ARG A 136 -6.88 -0.85 -24.81
C ARG A 136 -8.22 -0.50 -24.14
N ALA A 137 -8.35 0.69 -23.58
CA ALA A 137 -9.51 1.09 -22.79
C ALA A 137 -10.63 1.62 -23.66
N HIS A 138 -11.81 1.03 -23.58
CA HIS A 138 -13.04 1.53 -24.22
C HIS A 138 -14.30 1.22 -23.39
N ASP A 139 -15.35 1.97 -23.58
CA ASP A 139 -16.56 1.93 -22.76
C ASP A 139 -17.41 0.65 -22.92
N ARG A 140 -17.08 -0.20 -23.89
CA ARG A 140 -17.76 -1.48 -24.16
C ARG A 140 -17.11 -2.67 -23.47
N LEU A 141 -15.94 -2.49 -22.82
CA LEU A 141 -15.29 -3.56 -22.07
C LEU A 141 -16.20 -4.10 -20.95
N PRO A 142 -16.05 -5.37 -20.56
CA PRO A 142 -16.59 -5.86 -19.31
C PRO A 142 -16.11 -5.01 -18.12
N ALA A 143 -16.94 -4.89 -17.09
CA ALA A 143 -16.63 -4.04 -15.93
C ALA A 143 -15.29 -4.41 -15.28
N ASP A 144 -15.02 -5.70 -15.08
CA ASP A 144 -13.80 -6.18 -14.44
C ASP A 144 -12.54 -5.96 -15.31
N GLU A 145 -12.67 -6.01 -16.62
CA GLU A 145 -11.55 -5.73 -17.52
C GLU A 145 -11.25 -4.23 -17.57
N SER A 146 -12.29 -3.40 -17.62
CA SER A 146 -12.17 -1.94 -17.54
C SER A 146 -11.58 -1.49 -16.22
N LEU A 147 -11.96 -2.14 -15.09
CA LEU A 147 -11.39 -1.87 -13.77
C LEU A 147 -9.89 -2.21 -13.73
N ARG A 148 -9.48 -3.36 -14.28
CA ARG A 148 -8.05 -3.73 -14.33
C ARG A 148 -7.21 -2.72 -15.11
N LEU A 149 -7.73 -2.17 -16.20
CA LEU A 149 -7.03 -1.12 -16.95
C LEU A 149 -6.97 0.20 -16.19
N ASP A 150 -7.99 0.52 -15.40
CA ASP A 150 -7.99 1.68 -14.51
C ASP A 150 -6.88 1.56 -13.44
N GLU A 151 -6.79 0.41 -12.79
CA GLU A 151 -5.74 0.13 -11.80
C GLU A 151 -4.35 0.16 -12.43
N GLU A 152 -4.19 -0.46 -13.61
CA GLU A 152 -2.94 -0.43 -14.37
C GLU A 152 -2.53 1.00 -14.71
N PHE A 153 -3.45 1.85 -15.16
CA PHE A 153 -3.18 3.25 -15.49
C PHE A 153 -2.63 4.02 -14.28
N HIS A 154 -3.32 3.96 -13.13
CA HIS A 154 -2.87 4.64 -11.93
C HIS A 154 -1.51 4.15 -11.42
N LEU A 155 -1.24 2.86 -11.55
CA LEU A 155 0.07 2.30 -11.22
C LEU A 155 1.16 2.77 -12.18
N LEU A 156 0.87 2.86 -13.48
CA LEU A 156 1.79 3.42 -14.47
C LEU A 156 2.10 4.89 -14.21
N VAL A 157 1.10 5.70 -13.81
CA VAL A 157 1.34 7.09 -13.37
C VAL A 157 2.28 7.13 -12.16
N ALA A 158 2.09 6.23 -11.18
CA ALA A 158 2.98 6.14 -10.03
C ALA A 158 4.42 5.76 -10.44
N ARG A 159 4.59 4.80 -11.33
CA ARG A 159 5.91 4.40 -11.88
C ARG A 159 6.60 5.55 -12.61
N ALA A 160 5.86 6.36 -13.37
CA ALA A 160 6.36 7.53 -14.07
C ALA A 160 6.94 8.60 -13.11
N THR A 161 6.66 8.54 -11.82
CA THR A 161 7.29 9.42 -10.81
C THR A 161 8.77 9.11 -10.58
N GLN A 162 9.27 7.97 -11.02
CA GLN A 162 10.62 7.44 -10.74
C GLN A 162 10.92 7.37 -9.23
N ASN A 163 9.88 7.15 -8.40
CA ASN A 163 9.99 7.07 -6.95
C ASN A 163 9.33 5.77 -6.44
N PRO A 164 10.13 4.76 -6.06
CA PRO A 164 9.61 3.48 -5.57
C PRO A 164 8.65 3.60 -4.36
N LEU A 165 8.87 4.59 -3.49
CA LEU A 165 7.99 4.80 -2.33
C LEU A 165 6.59 5.26 -2.74
N LEU A 166 6.47 6.06 -3.81
CA LEU A 166 5.16 6.45 -4.34
C LEU A 166 4.48 5.28 -5.05
N VAL A 167 5.23 4.42 -5.71
CA VAL A 167 4.71 3.17 -6.30
C VAL A 167 4.12 2.29 -5.20
N THR A 168 4.90 1.99 -4.15
CA THR A 168 4.44 1.18 -3.01
C THR A 168 3.22 1.81 -2.33
N LEU A 169 3.18 3.13 -2.16
CA LEU A 169 2.03 3.82 -1.57
C LEU A 169 0.76 3.61 -2.42
N VAL A 170 0.85 3.76 -3.75
CA VAL A 170 -0.28 3.56 -4.65
C VAL A 170 -0.72 2.09 -4.67
N GLU A 171 0.21 1.14 -4.70
CA GLU A 171 -0.08 -0.30 -4.62
C GLU A 171 -0.78 -0.64 -3.30
N THR A 172 -0.27 -0.17 -2.16
CA THR A 172 -0.86 -0.43 -0.84
C THR A 172 -2.26 0.16 -0.72
N THR A 173 -2.50 1.34 -1.30
CA THR A 173 -3.82 1.99 -1.24
C THR A 173 -4.81 1.44 -2.27
N ALA A 174 -4.36 0.69 -3.29
CA ALA A 174 -5.21 0.19 -4.37
C ALA A 174 -6.38 -0.68 -3.87
N GLU A 175 -6.11 -1.58 -2.92
CA GLU A 175 -7.14 -2.43 -2.32
C GLU A 175 -8.23 -1.61 -1.63
N TRP A 176 -7.84 -0.49 -1.03
CA TRP A 176 -8.75 0.40 -0.32
C TRP A 176 -9.68 1.15 -1.25
N LEU A 177 -9.24 1.36 -2.45
CA LEU A 177 -9.96 2.10 -3.47
C LEU A 177 -10.81 1.18 -4.36
N LEU A 178 -10.64 -0.15 -4.23
CA LEU A 178 -11.20 -1.14 -5.14
C LEU A 178 -12.72 -1.03 -5.27
N ASP A 179 -13.44 -0.93 -4.15
CA ASP A 179 -14.91 -0.87 -4.18
C ASP A 179 -15.43 0.39 -4.87
N VAL A 180 -14.80 1.54 -4.61
CA VAL A 180 -15.16 2.80 -5.25
C VAL A 180 -14.84 2.77 -6.75
N ARG A 181 -13.66 2.26 -7.13
CA ARG A 181 -13.28 2.09 -8.53
C ARG A 181 -14.20 1.11 -9.24
N ARG A 182 -14.51 -0.04 -8.63
CA ARG A 182 -15.47 -1.01 -9.18
C ARG A 182 -16.82 -0.38 -9.47
N ARG A 183 -17.37 0.40 -8.54
CA ARG A 183 -18.67 1.07 -8.71
C ARG A 183 -18.69 2.01 -9.93
N SER A 184 -17.61 2.75 -10.18
CA SER A 184 -17.53 3.63 -11.37
C SER A 184 -17.51 2.85 -12.69
N HIS A 185 -16.98 1.61 -12.69
CA HIS A 185 -16.88 0.78 -13.90
C HIS A 185 -18.12 -0.07 -14.19
N LEU A 186 -19.14 -0.10 -13.32
CA LEU A 186 -20.39 -0.85 -13.56
C LEU A 186 -21.17 -0.32 -14.76
N THR A 187 -21.11 0.97 -15.06
CA THR A 187 -21.87 1.59 -16.15
C THR A 187 -20.96 2.04 -17.30
N ARG A 188 -21.51 2.06 -18.52
CA ARG A 188 -20.79 2.61 -19.68
C ARG A 188 -20.44 4.08 -19.51
N ALA A 189 -21.33 4.85 -18.86
CA ALA A 189 -21.09 6.26 -18.58
C ALA A 189 -19.87 6.44 -17.66
N GLY A 190 -19.76 5.64 -16.60
CA GLY A 190 -18.63 5.66 -15.70
C GLY A 190 -17.31 5.27 -16.37
N ARG A 191 -17.32 4.21 -17.17
CA ARG A 191 -16.13 3.81 -17.95
C ARG A 191 -15.69 4.91 -18.92
N ARG A 192 -16.64 5.59 -19.59
CA ARG A 192 -16.35 6.70 -20.48
C ARG A 192 -15.74 7.88 -19.73
N ALA A 193 -16.30 8.25 -18.58
CA ALA A 193 -15.77 9.31 -17.72
C ALA A 193 -14.35 8.99 -17.24
N SER A 194 -14.10 7.74 -16.81
CA SER A 194 -12.77 7.30 -16.40
C SER A 194 -11.75 7.45 -17.53
N ILE A 195 -12.05 6.95 -18.72
CA ILE A 195 -11.15 7.02 -19.88
C ILE A 195 -10.88 8.47 -20.28
N ALA A 196 -11.89 9.33 -20.28
CA ALA A 196 -11.72 10.74 -20.61
C ALA A 196 -10.77 11.43 -19.61
N GLY A 197 -11.02 11.28 -18.32
CA GLY A 197 -10.15 11.85 -17.29
C GLY A 197 -8.71 11.31 -17.32
N HIS A 198 -8.53 10.03 -17.66
CA HIS A 198 -7.19 9.46 -17.83
C HIS A 198 -6.45 10.05 -19.03
N ARG A 199 -7.13 10.36 -20.12
CA ARG A 199 -6.54 11.04 -21.29
C ARG A 199 -6.06 12.44 -20.91
N ASP A 200 -6.89 13.21 -20.20
CA ASP A 200 -6.52 14.54 -19.74
C ASP A 200 -5.27 14.51 -18.84
N VAL A 201 -5.19 13.49 -17.97
CA VAL A 201 -3.99 13.28 -17.12
C VAL A 201 -2.77 12.92 -17.96
N LEU A 202 -2.89 12.00 -18.92
CA LEU A 202 -1.79 11.62 -19.80
C LEU A 202 -1.29 12.81 -20.63
N ASP A 203 -2.20 13.59 -21.20
CA ASP A 203 -1.85 14.75 -22.00
C ASP A 203 -1.05 15.79 -21.20
N ALA A 204 -1.46 16.05 -19.97
CA ALA A 204 -0.75 16.95 -19.07
C ALA A 204 0.63 16.40 -18.67
N ILE A 205 0.74 15.08 -18.38
CA ILE A 205 2.02 14.43 -18.09
C ILE A 205 2.94 14.49 -19.31
N ALA A 206 2.42 14.22 -20.50
CA ALA A 206 3.19 14.26 -21.75
C ALA A 206 3.69 15.67 -22.10
N ALA A 207 2.92 16.69 -21.73
CA ALA A 207 3.35 18.10 -21.86
C ALA A 207 4.39 18.52 -20.80
N GLY A 208 4.63 17.70 -19.77
CA GLY A 208 5.50 18.06 -18.65
C GLY A 208 4.91 19.14 -17.73
N ASP A 209 3.61 19.42 -17.86
CA ASP A 209 2.91 20.41 -17.05
C ASP A 209 2.41 19.80 -15.73
N ALA A 210 3.22 19.98 -14.69
CA ALA A 210 2.95 19.44 -13.36
C ALA A 210 1.65 19.99 -12.74
N ALA A 211 1.37 21.28 -12.95
CA ALA A 211 0.17 21.90 -12.42
C ALA A 211 -1.09 21.40 -13.15
N ALA A 212 -1.04 21.29 -14.48
CA ALA A 212 -2.12 20.72 -15.27
C ALA A 212 -2.37 19.26 -14.92
N ALA A 213 -1.31 18.43 -14.77
CA ALA A 213 -1.43 17.02 -14.39
C ALA A 213 -2.11 16.84 -13.02
N ARG A 214 -1.74 17.67 -12.04
CA ARG A 214 -2.41 17.71 -10.74
C ARG A 214 -3.89 18.05 -10.88
N LEU A 215 -4.21 19.10 -11.62
CA LEU A 215 -5.60 19.56 -11.81
C LEU A 215 -6.43 18.53 -12.56
N ALA A 216 -5.88 17.93 -13.61
CA ALA A 216 -6.55 16.87 -14.38
C ALA A 216 -6.91 15.67 -13.49
N MET A 217 -5.97 15.23 -12.63
CA MET A 217 -6.24 14.13 -11.70
C MET A 217 -7.31 14.51 -10.65
N VAL A 218 -7.27 15.73 -10.11
CA VAL A 218 -8.33 16.22 -9.20
C VAL A 218 -9.69 16.23 -9.88
N ALA A 219 -9.76 16.71 -11.12
CA ALA A 219 -10.98 16.74 -11.92
C ALA A 219 -11.50 15.32 -12.20
N HIS A 220 -10.60 14.40 -12.61
CA HIS A 220 -10.94 12.99 -12.81
C HIS A 220 -11.57 12.37 -11.54
N VAL A 221 -10.93 12.48 -10.39
CA VAL A 221 -11.44 11.94 -9.12
C VAL A 221 -12.79 12.56 -8.75
N ALA A 222 -12.98 13.86 -9.01
CA ALA A 222 -14.25 14.55 -8.75
C ALA A 222 -15.37 14.01 -9.64
N GLU A 223 -15.11 13.87 -10.95
CA GLU A 223 -16.08 13.36 -11.94
C GLU A 223 -16.51 11.93 -11.59
N ILE A 224 -15.55 11.05 -11.28
CA ILE A 224 -15.85 9.67 -10.84
C ILE A 224 -16.74 9.66 -9.60
N SER A 225 -16.50 10.54 -8.64
CA SER A 225 -17.37 10.65 -7.45
C SER A 225 -18.78 11.09 -7.80
N GLN A 226 -18.96 11.98 -8.77
CA GLN A 226 -20.28 12.41 -9.24
C GLN A 226 -21.02 11.27 -9.94
N VAL A 227 -20.33 10.54 -10.82
CA VAL A 227 -20.88 9.36 -11.51
C VAL A 227 -21.40 8.32 -10.50
N ILE A 228 -20.63 8.03 -9.44
CA ILE A 228 -21.03 7.06 -8.43
C ILE A 228 -22.25 7.55 -7.63
N ARG A 229 -22.31 8.84 -7.28
CA ARG A 229 -23.47 9.41 -6.58
C ARG A 229 -24.74 9.34 -7.42
N ALA A 230 -24.62 9.57 -8.71
CA ALA A 230 -25.75 9.49 -9.64
C ALA A 230 -26.33 8.06 -9.81
N GLN A 231 -25.54 7.03 -9.49
CA GLN A 231 -25.98 5.62 -9.54
C GLN A 231 -26.72 5.18 -8.26
N GLY A 232 -26.65 5.94 -7.18
CA GLY A 232 -27.25 5.61 -5.88
C GLY A 232 -28.66 6.20 -5.68
N HIS A 233 -29.23 6.77 -6.71
CA HIS A 233 -30.62 7.23 -6.80
C HIS A 233 -31.34 6.42 -7.86
#